data_66cf2cc27a0cd79aa3eaa3153ba579e7
#
_entry.id   66cf2cc27a0cd79aa3eaa3153ba579e7
#
_cell.length_a   1.000
_cell.length_b   1.000
_cell.length_c   1.000
_cell.angle_alpha   90.00
_cell.angle_beta   90.00
_cell.angle_gamma   90.00
#
_symmetry.space_group_name_H-M   'P 1'
#
loop_
_entity.id
_entity.type
_entity.pdbx_description
1 polymer ?
#
loop_
_entity_poly.entity_id
_entity_poly.type
_entity_poly.pdbx_seq_one_letter_code
_entity_poly.pdbx_strand_id
1 'polypeptide(L)'
;VLRPSGEVVELDRSAVTAAKVVPPAPVRPGWAVPHVSPDDMQRICWAGWPAREFETLGDWALRAHGGLTGRANSAMAVGDPGLPTREALDAVERWYAAKGLPPLLQLPLADRRNLEMADAGWTRLHVTIVQVAPVAPLLATVPDRTMRAVVEATPSSDWLSLMHDLEDDVDSHVAILTGPPVVGFATLYRDDGPVGIGRVSVEGEWCGVTSVDVAPAARRHGVGTEVMAVLLSWAASQGAVASYLQVRAANAAALRLYAALGYVTHHPYNYREPSA
;
A
#
# COMPACT_ATOMS: atom_id res chain seq x y z
N VAL A 1 2.40 -9.75 17.34
CA VAL A 1 3.72 -9.08 17.26
C VAL A 1 4.29 -9.32 15.86
N LEU A 2 4.72 -8.27 15.19
CA LEU A 2 5.42 -8.36 13.91
C LEU A 2 6.93 -8.47 14.19
N ARG A 3 7.57 -9.55 13.72
CA ARG A 3 9.02 -9.70 13.79
C ARG A 3 9.72 -8.87 12.71
N PRO A 4 10.99 -8.54 12.86
CA PRO A 4 11.77 -7.88 11.79
C PRO A 4 11.80 -8.66 10.48
N SER A 5 11.58 -9.99 10.53
CA SER A 5 11.44 -10.88 9.37
C SER A 5 10.13 -10.70 8.59
N GLY A 6 9.19 -9.88 9.08
CA GLY A 6 7.84 -9.76 8.52
C GLY A 6 6.87 -10.83 9.03
N GLU A 7 7.32 -11.76 9.87
CA GLU A 7 6.48 -12.80 10.46
C GLU A 7 5.58 -12.20 11.55
N VAL A 8 4.28 -12.46 11.46
CA VAL A 8 3.32 -12.12 12.52
C VAL A 8 3.22 -13.27 13.52
N VAL A 9 3.64 -13.02 14.74
CA VAL A 9 3.53 -13.99 15.84
C VAL A 9 2.38 -13.56 16.73
N GLU A 10 1.43 -14.46 16.93
CA GLU A 10 0.38 -14.30 17.94
C GLU A 10 0.93 -14.74 19.29
N LEU A 11 0.81 -13.87 20.27
CA LEU A 11 1.20 -14.15 21.66
C LEU A 11 -0.05 -14.19 22.50
N ASP A 12 -0.19 -15.25 23.30
CA ASP A 12 -1.19 -15.25 24.37
C ASP A 12 -0.89 -14.09 25.33
N ARG A 13 -1.88 -13.23 25.53
CA ARG A 13 -1.73 -12.07 26.40
C ARG A 13 -1.37 -12.44 27.84
N SER A 14 -1.80 -13.60 28.31
CA SER A 14 -1.47 -14.13 29.64
C SER A 14 -0.01 -14.57 29.76
N ALA A 15 0.64 -14.89 28.63
CA ALA A 15 2.06 -15.27 28.57
C ALA A 15 3.01 -14.07 28.48
N VAL A 16 2.48 -12.84 28.29
CA VAL A 16 3.30 -11.62 28.21
C VAL A 16 3.59 -11.11 29.62
N THR A 17 4.78 -11.36 30.12
CA THR A 17 5.23 -10.90 31.45
C THR A 17 5.74 -9.47 31.48
N ALA A 18 6.18 -8.93 30.34
CA ALA A 18 6.59 -7.54 30.19
C ALA A 18 6.47 -7.08 28.73
N ALA A 19 6.03 -5.85 28.53
CA ALA A 19 6.03 -5.19 27.23
C ALA A 19 6.71 -3.83 27.36
N LYS A 20 7.65 -3.53 26.46
CA LYS A 20 8.32 -2.23 26.38
C LYS A 20 7.89 -1.52 25.10
N VAL A 21 7.40 -0.31 25.23
CA VAL A 21 7.26 0.59 24.09
C VAL A 21 8.67 1.00 23.67
N VAL A 22 9.11 0.57 22.48
CA VAL A 22 10.36 1.02 21.89
C VAL A 22 10.03 2.32 21.15
N PRO A 23 10.57 3.49 21.58
CA PRO A 23 10.40 4.72 20.83
C PRO A 23 10.93 4.53 19.41
N PRO A 24 10.34 5.21 18.40
CA PRO A 24 10.94 5.25 17.08
C PRO A 24 12.39 5.73 17.18
N ALA A 25 13.27 5.18 16.34
CA ALA A 25 14.65 5.62 16.30
C ALA A 25 14.71 7.14 16.09
N PRO A 26 15.63 7.87 16.77
CA PRO A 26 15.73 9.31 16.61
C PRO A 26 15.96 9.65 15.13
N VAL A 27 15.05 10.44 14.57
CA VAL A 27 15.12 10.88 13.18
C VAL A 27 16.23 11.93 13.06
N ARG A 28 17.13 11.76 12.10
CA ARG A 28 18.15 12.77 11.82
C ARG A 28 17.47 14.08 11.38
N PRO A 29 17.98 15.27 11.78
CA PRO A 29 17.46 16.55 11.28
C PRO A 29 17.40 16.55 9.74
N GLY A 30 16.25 16.92 9.17
CA GLY A 30 15.99 16.87 7.72
C GLY A 30 15.44 15.54 7.19
N TRP A 31 15.22 14.53 8.05
CA TRP A 31 14.69 13.20 7.71
C TRP A 31 13.26 12.98 8.25
N ALA A 32 12.56 14.02 8.60
CA ALA A 32 11.23 13.92 9.17
C ALA A 32 10.19 13.63 8.07
N VAL A 33 9.63 12.43 8.11
CA VAL A 33 8.33 12.16 7.51
C VAL A 33 7.28 12.87 8.37
N PRO A 34 6.25 13.54 7.79
CA PRO A 34 5.15 14.08 8.57
C PRO A 34 4.57 13.02 9.50
N HIS A 35 4.39 13.36 10.78
CA HIS A 35 3.83 12.42 11.74
C HIS A 35 2.32 12.31 11.51
N VAL A 36 1.87 11.13 11.11
CA VAL A 36 0.46 10.80 10.92
C VAL A 36 0.10 9.54 11.72
N SER A 37 -1.15 9.44 12.14
CA SER A 37 -1.65 8.22 12.76
C SER A 37 -1.76 7.07 11.75
N PRO A 38 -1.80 5.79 12.20
CA PRO A 38 -2.11 4.67 11.30
C PRO A 38 -3.41 4.86 10.51
N ASP A 39 -4.44 5.41 11.15
CA ASP A 39 -5.73 5.66 10.54
C ASP A 39 -5.65 6.73 9.44
N ASP A 40 -4.98 7.85 9.70
CA ASP A 40 -4.77 8.89 8.70
C ASP A 40 -3.89 8.40 7.55
N MET A 41 -2.87 7.59 7.85
CA MET A 41 -2.05 6.98 6.81
C MET A 41 -2.86 6.03 5.93
N GLN A 42 -3.85 5.31 6.47
CA GLN A 42 -4.77 4.50 5.66
C GLN A 42 -5.62 5.36 4.71
N ARG A 43 -6.07 6.55 5.16
CA ARG A 43 -6.81 7.50 4.31
C ARG A 43 -5.92 8.07 3.20
N ILE A 44 -4.66 8.41 3.50
CA ILE A 44 -3.66 8.83 2.50
C ILE A 44 -3.43 7.70 1.48
N CYS A 45 -3.25 6.47 1.94
CA CYS A 45 -3.09 5.31 1.07
C CYS A 45 -4.31 5.08 0.15
N TRP A 46 -5.53 5.35 0.65
CA TRP A 46 -6.74 5.25 -0.14
C TRP A 46 -6.81 6.31 -1.25
N ALA A 47 -6.42 7.54 -0.97
CA ALA A 47 -6.37 8.61 -1.99
C ALA A 47 -5.47 8.21 -3.18
N GLY A 48 -4.37 7.51 -2.93
CA GLY A 48 -3.48 7.00 -3.98
C GLY A 48 -3.99 5.76 -4.73
N TRP A 49 -5.08 5.12 -4.26
CA TRP A 49 -5.68 3.92 -4.85
C TRP A 49 -7.22 3.95 -4.68
N PRO A 50 -7.90 4.91 -5.33
CA PRO A 50 -9.33 5.15 -5.11
C PRO A 50 -10.18 4.02 -5.70
N ALA A 51 -11.26 3.68 -5.00
CA ALA A 51 -12.30 2.82 -5.53
C ALA A 51 -13.25 3.63 -6.43
N ARG A 52 -13.89 2.95 -7.38
CA ARG A 52 -14.90 3.56 -8.26
C ARG A 52 -16.15 4.00 -7.50
N GLU A 53 -16.53 3.19 -6.52
CA GLU A 53 -17.70 3.42 -5.68
C GLU A 53 -17.29 3.35 -4.21
N PHE A 54 -17.84 4.23 -3.41
CA PHE A 54 -17.69 4.14 -1.96
C PHE A 54 -18.92 4.70 -1.25
N GLU A 55 -19.13 4.24 -0.03
CA GLU A 55 -20.14 4.74 0.91
C GLU A 55 -19.53 4.81 2.30
N THR A 56 -20.00 5.71 3.14
CA THR A 56 -19.52 5.85 4.51
C THR A 56 -20.45 5.17 5.50
N LEU A 57 -19.88 4.48 6.46
CA LEU A 57 -20.54 3.95 7.64
C LEU A 57 -19.84 4.56 8.87
N GLY A 58 -20.36 5.67 9.39
CA GLY A 58 -19.59 6.52 10.29
C GLY A 58 -18.28 6.95 9.66
N ASP A 59 -17.15 6.67 10.32
CA ASP A 59 -15.81 6.94 9.79
C ASP A 59 -15.29 5.87 8.83
N TRP A 60 -15.97 4.71 8.73
CA TRP A 60 -15.55 3.63 7.83
C TRP A 60 -15.91 3.95 6.38
N ALA A 61 -15.04 3.55 5.45
CA ALA A 61 -15.30 3.65 4.02
C ALA A 61 -15.51 2.26 3.41
N LEU A 62 -16.73 1.99 2.95
CA LEU A 62 -17.08 0.80 2.18
C LEU A 62 -16.73 1.07 0.73
N ARG A 63 -15.83 0.28 0.13
CA ARG A 63 -15.25 0.57 -1.18
C ARG A 63 -15.46 -0.58 -2.13
N ALA A 64 -15.84 -0.29 -3.36
CA ALA A 64 -16.05 -1.30 -4.41
C ALA A 64 -15.49 -0.84 -5.77
N HIS A 65 -14.87 -1.77 -6.47
CA HIS A 65 -14.38 -1.60 -7.84
C HIS A 65 -14.45 -2.94 -8.59
N GLY A 66 -15.66 -3.49 -8.72
CA GLY A 66 -15.90 -4.72 -9.46
C GLY A 66 -15.15 -5.97 -8.97
N GLY A 67 -14.68 -5.98 -7.72
CA GLY A 67 -13.89 -7.09 -7.19
C GLY A 67 -12.37 -6.98 -7.42
N LEU A 68 -11.91 -6.00 -8.23
CA LEU A 68 -10.49 -5.79 -8.51
C LEU A 68 -9.74 -5.26 -7.30
N THR A 69 -8.73 -5.95 -6.88
CA THR A 69 -7.82 -5.70 -5.75
C THR A 69 -8.49 -5.51 -4.39
N GLY A 70 -7.93 -6.08 -3.33
CA GLY A 70 -8.48 -5.94 -1.97
C GLY A 70 -8.50 -4.48 -1.49
N ARG A 71 -7.56 -3.63 -1.92
CA ARG A 71 -7.52 -2.21 -1.54
C ARG A 71 -8.71 -1.41 -2.05
N ALA A 72 -9.21 -1.71 -3.25
CA ALA A 72 -10.36 -1.05 -3.84
C ALA A 72 -11.68 -1.77 -3.53
N ASN A 73 -11.65 -2.98 -2.96
CA ASN A 73 -12.82 -3.80 -2.65
C ASN A 73 -12.78 -4.29 -1.20
N SER A 74 -12.63 -3.37 -0.27
CA SER A 74 -12.72 -3.66 1.16
C SER A 74 -13.29 -2.47 1.92
N ALA A 75 -14.02 -2.72 2.98
CA ALA A 75 -14.36 -1.70 3.95
C ALA A 75 -13.10 -1.32 4.72
N MET A 76 -12.68 -0.06 4.62
CA MET A 76 -11.60 0.50 5.40
C MET A 76 -12.14 0.84 6.80
N ALA A 77 -11.90 -0.05 7.75
CA ALA A 77 -12.43 0.05 9.11
C ALA A 77 -11.49 0.89 10.00
N VAL A 78 -11.41 2.19 9.73
CA VAL A 78 -10.64 3.16 10.54
C VAL A 78 -11.58 4.20 11.15
N GLY A 79 -11.33 4.58 12.40
CA GLY A 79 -12.25 5.45 13.14
C GLY A 79 -13.48 4.72 13.70
N ASP A 80 -14.54 5.44 14.00
CA ASP A 80 -15.78 4.94 14.60
C ASP A 80 -16.85 4.69 13.54
N PRO A 81 -17.40 3.47 13.39
CA PRO A 81 -18.50 3.19 12.47
C PRO A 81 -19.85 3.79 12.92
N GLY A 82 -19.92 4.34 14.11
CA GLY A 82 -21.17 4.87 14.70
C GLY A 82 -22.15 3.76 15.14
N LEU A 83 -21.73 2.50 15.12
CA LEU A 83 -22.50 1.31 15.48
C LEU A 83 -21.63 0.36 16.32
N PRO A 84 -22.26 -0.51 17.15
CA PRO A 84 -21.57 -1.64 17.74
C PRO A 84 -20.90 -2.50 16.64
N THR A 85 -19.71 -3.05 16.92
CA THR A 85 -18.89 -3.78 15.93
C THR A 85 -19.70 -4.82 15.16
N ARG A 86 -20.54 -5.61 15.82
CA ARG A 86 -21.33 -6.66 15.15
C ARG A 86 -22.33 -6.07 14.14
N GLU A 87 -23.05 -5.01 14.53
CA GLU A 87 -24.01 -4.34 13.64
C GLU A 87 -23.30 -3.67 12.44
N ALA A 88 -22.09 -3.13 12.67
CA ALA A 88 -21.27 -2.59 11.61
C ALA A 88 -20.81 -3.68 10.61
N LEU A 89 -20.43 -4.86 11.12
CA LEU A 89 -20.08 -6.02 10.29
C LEU A 89 -21.28 -6.49 9.44
N ASP A 90 -22.47 -6.61 10.07
CA ASP A 90 -23.70 -6.97 9.36
C ASP A 90 -24.05 -5.93 8.26
N ALA A 91 -23.78 -4.64 8.51
CA ALA A 91 -23.98 -3.59 7.50
C ALA A 91 -22.99 -3.72 6.33
N VAL A 92 -21.72 -4.02 6.62
CA VAL A 92 -20.68 -4.31 5.61
C VAL A 92 -21.11 -5.50 4.75
N GLU A 93 -21.51 -6.62 5.36
CA GLU A 93 -21.94 -7.82 4.63
C GLU A 93 -23.12 -7.52 3.69
N ARG A 94 -24.15 -6.82 4.18
CA ARG A 94 -25.30 -6.42 3.34
C ARG A 94 -24.88 -5.52 2.17
N TRP A 95 -23.99 -4.58 2.40
CA TRP A 95 -23.55 -3.64 1.36
C TRP A 95 -22.79 -4.36 0.23
N TYR A 96 -21.87 -5.29 0.58
CA TYR A 96 -21.16 -6.10 -0.41
C TYR A 96 -22.07 -7.10 -1.11
N ALA A 97 -22.98 -7.75 -0.37
CA ALA A 97 -23.94 -8.69 -0.96
C ALA A 97 -24.85 -8.02 -2.00
N ALA A 98 -25.30 -6.77 -1.74
CA ALA A 98 -26.09 -5.99 -2.70
C ALA A 98 -25.33 -5.69 -4.01
N LYS A 99 -24.00 -5.80 -4.01
CA LYS A 99 -23.11 -5.62 -5.19
C LYS A 99 -22.65 -6.94 -5.80
N GLY A 100 -23.03 -8.08 -5.21
CA GLY A 100 -22.55 -9.40 -5.62
C GLY A 100 -21.05 -9.61 -5.35
N LEU A 101 -20.49 -8.89 -4.38
CA LEU A 101 -19.08 -8.96 -4.01
C LEU A 101 -18.92 -9.64 -2.64
N PRO A 102 -17.80 -10.35 -2.41
CA PRO A 102 -17.49 -10.89 -1.10
C PRO A 102 -17.13 -9.73 -0.13
N PRO A 103 -17.64 -9.75 1.11
CA PRO A 103 -17.29 -8.75 2.10
C PRO A 103 -15.83 -8.93 2.55
N LEU A 104 -15.11 -7.82 2.58
CA LEU A 104 -13.72 -7.76 3.01
C LEU A 104 -13.52 -6.53 3.87
N LEU A 105 -12.80 -6.68 4.99
CA LEU A 105 -12.39 -5.57 5.87
C LEU A 105 -10.90 -5.33 5.78
N GLN A 106 -10.51 -4.07 5.87
CA GLN A 106 -9.12 -3.63 5.98
C GLN A 106 -8.98 -2.76 7.23
N LEU A 107 -8.05 -3.11 8.14
CA LEU A 107 -7.82 -2.34 9.36
C LEU A 107 -6.38 -2.48 9.86
N PRO A 108 -5.84 -1.48 10.59
CA PRO A 108 -4.53 -1.58 11.21
C PRO A 108 -4.43 -2.80 12.13
N LEU A 109 -3.29 -3.49 12.09
CA LEU A 109 -3.10 -4.74 12.85
C LEU A 109 -3.17 -4.53 14.36
N ALA A 110 -2.77 -3.37 14.85
CA ALA A 110 -2.83 -3.01 16.28
C ALA A 110 -4.22 -2.59 16.77
N ASP A 111 -5.20 -2.48 15.86
CA ASP A 111 -6.56 -2.10 16.25
C ASP A 111 -7.19 -3.19 17.13
N ARG A 112 -7.72 -2.79 18.30
CA ARG A 112 -8.38 -3.69 19.25
C ARG A 112 -9.56 -4.45 18.64
N ARG A 113 -10.25 -3.84 17.67
CA ARG A 113 -11.40 -4.46 16.97
C ARG A 113 -11.01 -5.73 16.21
N ASN A 114 -9.71 -5.99 15.99
CA ASN A 114 -9.26 -7.27 15.46
C ASN A 114 -9.72 -8.46 16.32
N LEU A 115 -9.82 -8.30 17.65
CA LEU A 115 -10.33 -9.33 18.56
C LEU A 115 -11.85 -9.47 18.42
N GLU A 116 -12.57 -8.35 18.47
CA GLU A 116 -14.02 -8.32 18.29
C GLU A 116 -14.49 -8.95 16.97
N MET A 117 -13.76 -8.67 15.88
CA MET A 117 -14.01 -9.27 14.57
C MET A 117 -13.70 -10.77 14.53
N ALA A 118 -12.65 -11.23 15.22
CA ALA A 118 -12.37 -12.65 15.35
C ALA A 118 -13.47 -13.38 16.13
N ASP A 119 -13.94 -12.78 17.23
CA ASP A 119 -15.05 -13.33 18.05
C ASP A 119 -16.38 -13.32 17.25
N ALA A 120 -16.54 -12.40 16.30
CA ALA A 120 -17.67 -12.35 15.36
C ALA A 120 -17.54 -13.34 14.18
N GLY A 121 -16.48 -14.17 14.13
CA GLY A 121 -16.27 -15.15 13.08
C GLY A 121 -15.59 -14.60 11.81
N TRP A 122 -14.86 -13.49 11.91
CA TRP A 122 -14.10 -12.94 10.76
C TRP A 122 -12.65 -13.41 10.80
N THR A 123 -12.26 -14.23 9.84
CA THR A 123 -10.91 -14.77 9.70
C THR A 123 -9.94 -13.74 9.17
N ARG A 124 -8.75 -13.68 9.77
CA ARG A 124 -7.65 -12.85 9.28
C ARG A 124 -6.98 -13.50 8.07
N LEU A 125 -6.79 -12.71 7.03
CA LEU A 125 -6.02 -13.07 5.84
C LEU A 125 -4.54 -12.64 5.97
N HIS A 126 -3.97 -12.19 4.87
CA HIS A 126 -2.58 -11.74 4.84
C HIS A 126 -2.37 -10.38 5.51
N VAL A 127 -1.15 -10.15 5.95
CA VAL A 127 -0.68 -8.86 6.50
C VAL A 127 0.07 -8.08 5.42
N THR A 128 -0.23 -6.79 5.35
CA THR A 128 0.48 -5.82 4.51
C THR A 128 1.15 -4.79 5.42
N ILE A 129 2.36 -4.40 5.07
CA ILE A 129 3.15 -3.42 5.79
C ILE A 129 3.10 -2.10 5.02
N VAL A 130 2.70 -1.03 5.68
CA VAL A 130 2.88 0.33 5.18
C VAL A 130 4.26 0.79 5.60
N GLN A 131 5.07 1.19 4.64
CA GLN A 131 6.39 1.76 4.86
C GLN A 131 6.41 3.21 4.36
N VAL A 132 7.20 4.05 5.00
CA VAL A 132 7.32 5.47 4.70
C VAL A 132 8.78 5.90 4.67
N ALA A 133 9.07 6.94 3.91
CA ALA A 133 10.38 7.58 3.89
C ALA A 133 10.27 9.03 3.39
N PRO A 134 11.17 9.93 3.80
CA PRO A 134 11.26 11.28 3.22
C PRO A 134 11.85 11.20 1.81
N VAL A 135 11.29 11.95 0.86
CA VAL A 135 11.68 11.88 -0.57
C VAL A 135 13.11 12.38 -0.81
N ALA A 136 13.48 13.54 -0.26
CA ALA A 136 14.78 14.14 -0.53
C ALA A 136 15.98 13.27 -0.08
N PRO A 137 15.98 12.67 1.12
CA PRO A 137 17.02 11.72 1.51
C PRO A 137 17.07 10.44 0.67
N LEU A 138 15.90 9.93 0.21
CA LEU A 138 15.86 8.80 -0.71
C LEU A 138 16.59 9.13 -2.01
N LEU A 139 16.31 10.28 -2.60
CA LEU A 139 16.95 10.73 -3.84
C LEU A 139 18.46 10.92 -3.69
N ALA A 140 18.94 11.29 -2.51
CA ALA A 140 20.37 11.42 -2.23
C ALA A 140 21.11 10.05 -2.11
N THR A 141 20.38 8.95 -1.91
CA THR A 141 20.96 7.61 -1.76
C THR A 141 20.89 6.75 -3.02
N VAL A 142 20.06 7.12 -4.00
CA VAL A 142 19.98 6.38 -5.26
C VAL A 142 21.14 6.75 -6.18
N PRO A 143 21.77 5.78 -6.87
CA PRO A 143 22.82 6.04 -7.84
C PRO A 143 22.30 6.83 -9.04
N ASP A 144 23.21 7.42 -9.80
CA ASP A 144 22.89 8.08 -11.06
C ASP A 144 22.13 7.14 -12.01
N ARG A 145 21.17 7.70 -12.71
CA ARG A 145 20.37 6.96 -13.68
C ARG A 145 21.22 6.54 -14.87
N THR A 146 21.16 5.27 -15.21
CA THR A 146 21.91 4.69 -16.31
C THR A 146 21.02 4.24 -17.47
N MET A 147 19.70 4.05 -17.21
CA MET A 147 18.73 3.58 -18.19
C MET A 147 17.89 4.73 -18.75
N ARG A 148 17.47 4.57 -20.00
CA ARG A 148 16.46 5.46 -20.56
C ARG A 148 15.16 5.24 -19.80
N ALA A 149 14.55 6.31 -19.31
CA ALA A 149 13.29 6.27 -18.58
C ALA A 149 12.29 7.26 -19.16
N VAL A 150 11.03 6.86 -19.20
CA VAL A 150 9.89 7.70 -19.59
C VAL A 150 8.88 7.68 -18.43
N VAL A 151 8.28 8.83 -18.12
CA VAL A 151 7.16 8.93 -17.18
C VAL A 151 5.98 9.55 -17.90
N GLU A 152 4.88 8.80 -17.95
CA GLU A 152 3.64 9.15 -18.65
C GLU A 152 2.49 9.32 -17.66
N ALA A 153 1.44 10.07 -18.05
CA ALA A 153 0.24 10.25 -17.22
C ALA A 153 -0.71 9.03 -17.28
N THR A 154 -0.53 8.16 -18.28
CA THR A 154 -1.29 6.92 -18.45
C THR A 154 -0.35 5.76 -18.71
N PRO A 155 -0.70 4.51 -18.35
CA PRO A 155 0.14 3.37 -18.63
C PRO A 155 0.18 3.09 -20.13
N SER A 156 1.39 3.00 -20.70
CA SER A 156 1.60 2.58 -22.09
C SER A 156 1.44 1.07 -22.25
N SER A 157 1.40 0.57 -23.50
CA SER A 157 1.41 -0.86 -23.78
C SER A 157 2.66 -1.55 -23.22
N ASP A 158 3.82 -0.89 -23.30
CA ASP A 158 5.08 -1.38 -22.73
C ASP A 158 4.99 -1.50 -21.20
N TRP A 159 4.40 -0.50 -20.55
CA TRP A 159 4.17 -0.52 -19.12
C TRP A 159 3.25 -1.68 -18.71
N LEU A 160 2.11 -1.82 -19.39
CA LEU A 160 1.13 -2.88 -19.13
C LEU A 160 1.72 -4.28 -19.37
N SER A 161 2.60 -4.44 -20.36
CA SER A 161 3.22 -5.72 -20.69
C SER A 161 4.10 -6.30 -19.58
N LEU A 162 4.63 -5.45 -18.69
CA LEU A 162 5.46 -5.85 -17.55
C LEU A 162 4.68 -5.95 -16.24
N MET A 163 3.44 -5.53 -16.20
CA MET A 163 2.63 -5.58 -14.98
C MET A 163 2.27 -7.02 -14.64
N HIS A 164 2.78 -7.51 -13.50
CA HIS A 164 2.62 -8.91 -13.10
C HIS A 164 1.19 -9.29 -12.70
N ASP A 165 0.50 -8.38 -12.02
CA ASP A 165 -0.85 -8.59 -11.48
C ASP A 165 -1.92 -7.88 -12.34
N LEU A 166 -1.74 -7.84 -13.66
CA LEU A 166 -2.74 -7.29 -14.56
C LEU A 166 -3.92 -8.26 -14.66
N GLU A 167 -5.09 -7.78 -14.28
CA GLU A 167 -6.33 -8.56 -14.34
C GLU A 167 -6.87 -8.62 -15.77
N ASP A 168 -7.74 -9.61 -16.06
CA ASP A 168 -8.36 -9.78 -17.38
C ASP A 168 -9.18 -8.57 -17.81
N ASP A 169 -9.86 -7.88 -16.87
CA ASP A 169 -10.51 -6.60 -17.11
C ASP A 169 -9.51 -5.45 -17.03
N VAL A 170 -8.72 -5.30 -18.09
CA VAL A 170 -7.67 -4.29 -18.22
C VAL A 170 -8.22 -2.88 -18.06
N ASP A 171 -9.40 -2.58 -18.63
CA ASP A 171 -9.98 -1.24 -18.58
C ASP A 171 -10.33 -0.82 -17.14
N SER A 172 -10.97 -1.72 -16.39
CA SER A 172 -11.25 -1.48 -14.97
C SER A 172 -9.96 -1.35 -14.15
N HIS A 173 -8.91 -2.14 -14.47
CA HIS A 173 -7.63 -2.04 -13.79
C HIS A 173 -6.96 -0.69 -14.08
N VAL A 174 -6.93 -0.27 -15.34
CA VAL A 174 -6.40 1.05 -15.75
C VAL A 174 -7.17 2.18 -15.08
N ALA A 175 -8.50 2.05 -14.92
CA ALA A 175 -9.30 3.05 -14.22
C ALA A 175 -8.89 3.25 -12.75
N ILE A 176 -8.53 2.18 -12.02
CA ILE A 176 -7.93 2.32 -10.67
C ILE A 176 -6.57 3.00 -10.75
N LEU A 177 -5.73 2.55 -11.67
CA LEU A 177 -4.35 3.05 -11.80
C LEU A 177 -4.32 4.55 -12.11
N THR A 178 -5.25 5.05 -12.92
CA THR A 178 -5.35 6.45 -13.34
C THR A 178 -6.30 7.30 -12.49
N GLY A 179 -6.94 6.71 -11.47
CA GLY A 179 -7.92 7.38 -10.61
C GLY A 179 -7.45 8.60 -9.83
N PRO A 180 -6.22 8.65 -9.27
CA PRO A 180 -5.71 9.86 -8.63
C PRO A 180 -5.47 10.99 -9.64
N PRO A 181 -5.69 12.26 -9.25
CA PRO A 181 -5.56 13.40 -10.16
C PRO A 181 -4.10 13.66 -10.61
N VAL A 182 -3.12 13.28 -9.79
CA VAL A 182 -1.70 13.40 -10.11
C VAL A 182 -1.06 12.02 -10.03
N VAL A 183 -0.76 11.45 -11.18
CA VAL A 183 -0.20 10.09 -11.29
C VAL A 183 0.84 10.02 -12.40
N GLY A 184 1.90 9.25 -12.19
CA GLY A 184 2.96 9.00 -13.14
C GLY A 184 3.26 7.51 -13.28
N PHE A 185 3.45 7.07 -14.52
CA PHE A 185 3.77 5.71 -14.91
C PHE A 185 5.18 5.69 -15.49
N ALA A 186 6.14 5.18 -14.75
CA ALA A 186 7.53 5.07 -15.19
C ALA A 186 7.77 3.77 -15.93
N THR A 187 8.40 3.86 -17.11
CA THR A 187 8.94 2.71 -17.85
C THR A 187 10.44 2.92 -18.07
N LEU A 188 11.24 1.94 -17.69
CA LEU A 188 12.68 1.90 -17.92
C LEU A 188 13.01 0.94 -19.07
N TYR A 189 13.93 1.35 -19.91
CA TYR A 189 14.29 0.64 -21.12
C TYR A 189 15.79 0.31 -21.16
N ARG A 190 16.08 -0.86 -21.71
CA ARG A 190 17.38 -1.22 -22.29
C ARG A 190 17.21 -1.39 -23.80
N ASP A 191 18.30 -1.72 -24.50
CA ASP A 191 18.30 -1.84 -25.95
C ASP A 191 17.24 -2.82 -26.47
N ASP A 192 16.95 -3.87 -25.70
CA ASP A 192 16.00 -4.95 -26.05
C ASP A 192 14.53 -4.64 -25.69
N GLY A 193 14.23 -3.46 -25.12
CA GLY A 193 12.88 -3.07 -24.76
C GLY A 193 12.67 -2.71 -23.29
N PRO A 194 11.39 -2.71 -22.79
CA PRO A 194 11.08 -2.33 -21.42
C PRO A 194 11.58 -3.40 -20.44
N VAL A 195 12.25 -2.97 -19.35
CA VAL A 195 12.85 -3.86 -18.35
C VAL A 195 12.36 -3.62 -16.93
N GLY A 196 11.72 -2.49 -16.68
CA GLY A 196 11.18 -2.16 -15.36
C GLY A 196 10.09 -1.11 -15.44
N ILE A 197 9.13 -1.23 -14.57
CA ILE A 197 7.99 -0.32 -14.46
C ILE A 197 7.73 0.07 -13.02
N GLY A 198 6.98 1.15 -12.86
CA GLY A 198 6.42 1.52 -11.58
C GLY A 198 5.39 2.64 -11.74
N ARG A 199 4.54 2.79 -10.75
CA ARG A 199 3.53 3.84 -10.68
C ARG A 199 3.73 4.66 -9.42
N VAL A 200 3.50 5.96 -9.52
CA VAL A 200 3.45 6.87 -8.37
C VAL A 200 2.22 7.77 -8.48
N SER A 201 1.52 7.97 -7.37
CA SER A 201 0.48 8.99 -7.23
C SER A 201 0.94 10.05 -6.24
N VAL A 202 0.50 11.29 -6.41
CA VAL A 202 0.81 12.38 -5.49
C VAL A 202 -0.48 13.00 -4.96
N GLU A 203 -0.56 13.10 -3.62
CA GLU A 203 -1.66 13.72 -2.91
C GLU A 203 -1.09 14.63 -1.81
N GLY A 204 -1.21 15.94 -2.00
CA GLY A 204 -0.57 16.93 -1.13
C GLY A 204 0.95 16.73 -1.05
N GLU A 205 1.46 16.58 0.16
CA GLU A 205 2.90 16.35 0.43
C GLU A 205 3.32 14.87 0.32
N TRP A 206 2.39 13.95 0.08
CA TRP A 206 2.64 12.52 0.02
C TRP A 206 2.67 11.97 -1.39
N CYS A 207 3.55 11.02 -1.65
CA CYS A 207 3.45 10.19 -2.84
C CYS A 207 3.35 8.70 -2.47
N GLY A 208 2.47 8.00 -3.19
CA GLY A 208 2.27 6.56 -3.06
C GLY A 208 2.91 5.79 -4.20
N VAL A 209 3.91 4.95 -3.91
CA VAL A 209 4.57 4.11 -4.93
C VAL A 209 3.90 2.73 -4.97
N THR A 210 3.51 2.30 -6.18
CA THR A 210 2.85 1.01 -6.43
C THR A 210 3.36 0.39 -7.73
N SER A 211 3.00 -0.88 -7.98
CA SER A 211 3.26 -1.59 -9.24
C SER A 211 4.72 -1.51 -9.71
N VAL A 212 5.66 -1.67 -8.77
CA VAL A 212 7.09 -1.75 -9.10
C VAL A 212 7.41 -3.16 -9.55
N ASP A 213 7.56 -3.35 -10.85
CA ASP A 213 7.87 -4.63 -11.46
C ASP A 213 9.14 -4.55 -12.32
N VAL A 214 9.89 -5.66 -12.34
CA VAL A 214 11.13 -5.80 -13.12
C VAL A 214 11.06 -7.09 -13.91
N ALA A 215 11.30 -6.99 -15.20
CA ALA A 215 11.37 -8.13 -16.10
C ALA A 215 12.27 -9.22 -15.51
N PRO A 216 11.87 -10.51 -15.53
CA PRO A 216 12.63 -11.59 -14.88
C PRO A 216 14.12 -11.61 -15.24
N ALA A 217 14.45 -11.42 -16.52
CA ALA A 217 15.83 -11.39 -17.00
C ALA A 217 16.65 -10.17 -16.54
N ALA A 218 15.96 -9.08 -16.12
CA ALA A 218 16.60 -7.84 -15.66
C ALA A 218 16.67 -7.72 -14.12
N ARG A 219 16.17 -8.70 -13.39
CA ARG A 219 16.21 -8.71 -11.92
C ARG A 219 17.64 -8.78 -11.39
N ARG A 220 17.85 -8.21 -10.18
CA ARG A 220 19.15 -8.18 -9.47
C ARG A 220 20.26 -7.38 -10.18
N HIS A 221 19.90 -6.52 -11.13
CA HIS A 221 20.80 -5.60 -11.83
C HIS A 221 20.50 -4.12 -11.53
N GLY A 222 19.93 -3.82 -10.35
CA GLY A 222 19.66 -2.45 -9.91
C GLY A 222 18.41 -1.81 -10.52
N VAL A 223 17.71 -2.46 -11.47
CA VAL A 223 16.54 -1.89 -12.17
C VAL A 223 15.47 -1.39 -11.22
N GLY A 224 15.10 -2.17 -10.19
CA GLY A 224 14.09 -1.75 -9.21
C GLY A 224 14.49 -0.49 -8.43
N THR A 225 15.76 -0.33 -8.10
CA THR A 225 16.30 0.88 -7.46
C THR A 225 16.18 2.08 -8.40
N GLU A 226 16.48 1.90 -9.68
CA GLU A 226 16.40 2.97 -10.67
C GLU A 226 14.95 3.36 -11.00
N VAL A 227 14.01 2.38 -11.03
CA VAL A 227 12.56 2.66 -11.09
C VAL A 227 12.15 3.56 -9.92
N MET A 228 12.55 3.22 -8.69
CA MET A 228 12.25 4.04 -7.51
C MET A 228 12.84 5.45 -7.64
N ALA A 229 14.06 5.59 -8.12
CA ALA A 229 14.69 6.89 -8.35
C ALA A 229 13.91 7.76 -9.34
N VAL A 230 13.43 7.17 -10.44
CA VAL A 230 12.63 7.87 -11.46
C VAL A 230 11.29 8.34 -10.87
N LEU A 231 10.57 7.43 -10.20
CA LEU A 231 9.27 7.74 -9.59
C LEU A 231 9.38 8.84 -8.52
N LEU A 232 10.36 8.73 -7.63
CA LEU A 232 10.57 9.70 -6.56
C LEU A 232 11.04 11.06 -7.07
N SER A 233 11.88 11.09 -8.12
CA SER A 233 12.28 12.35 -8.77
C SER A 233 11.10 13.06 -9.40
N TRP A 234 10.23 12.30 -10.08
CA TRP A 234 9.02 12.84 -10.66
C TRP A 234 8.06 13.33 -9.57
N ALA A 235 7.82 12.53 -8.52
CA ALA A 235 6.95 12.93 -7.41
C ALA A 235 7.45 14.19 -6.69
N ALA A 236 8.77 14.34 -6.50
CA ALA A 236 9.37 15.54 -5.95
C ALA A 236 9.09 16.79 -6.83
N SER A 237 9.13 16.63 -8.16
CA SER A 237 8.77 17.69 -9.09
C SER A 237 7.28 18.11 -9.03
N GLN A 238 6.43 17.20 -8.50
CA GLN A 238 5.01 17.46 -8.24
C GLN A 238 4.76 17.96 -6.80
N GLY A 239 5.80 18.18 -6.00
CA GLY A 239 5.72 18.75 -4.66
C GLY A 239 5.69 17.72 -3.52
N ALA A 240 5.85 16.43 -3.79
CA ALA A 240 5.89 15.42 -2.74
C ALA A 240 7.16 15.54 -1.89
N VAL A 241 7.02 15.52 -0.56
CA VAL A 241 8.12 15.55 0.41
C VAL A 241 8.27 14.22 1.16
N ALA A 242 7.20 13.42 1.21
CA ALA A 242 7.16 12.11 1.86
C ALA A 242 6.61 11.05 0.90
N SER A 243 7.14 9.85 1.01
CA SER A 243 6.72 8.70 0.21
C SER A 243 6.19 7.59 1.10
N TYR A 244 5.15 6.91 0.64
CA TYR A 244 4.69 5.66 1.21
C TYR A 244 4.61 4.55 0.16
N LEU A 245 4.65 3.33 0.64
CA LEU A 245 4.35 2.13 -0.15
C LEU A 245 3.70 1.07 0.74
N GLN A 246 3.04 0.13 0.10
CA GLN A 246 2.34 -0.98 0.75
C GLN A 246 2.87 -2.29 0.19
N VAL A 247 3.41 -3.14 1.06
CA VAL A 247 4.04 -4.39 0.67
C VAL A 247 3.53 -5.55 1.51
N ARG A 248 3.19 -6.68 0.89
CA ARG A 248 2.82 -7.89 1.63
C ARG A 248 3.98 -8.32 2.54
N ALA A 249 3.70 -8.67 3.79
CA ALA A 249 4.71 -9.10 4.75
C ALA A 249 5.53 -10.30 4.25
N ALA A 250 4.95 -11.15 3.41
CA ALA A 250 5.62 -12.29 2.79
C ALA A 250 6.58 -11.92 1.65
N ASN A 251 6.52 -10.69 1.11
CA ASN A 251 7.39 -10.26 0.01
C ASN A 251 8.77 -9.78 0.52
N ALA A 252 9.59 -10.74 0.95
CA ALA A 252 10.91 -10.45 1.51
C ALA A 252 11.85 -9.73 0.53
N ALA A 253 11.68 -9.93 -0.79
CA ALA A 253 12.50 -9.28 -1.79
C ALA A 253 12.24 -7.77 -1.86
N ALA A 254 10.96 -7.39 -1.92
CA ALA A 254 10.55 -5.98 -1.92
C ALA A 254 10.91 -5.30 -0.58
N LEU A 255 10.67 -5.96 0.56
CA LEU A 255 11.03 -5.43 1.87
C LEU A 255 12.53 -5.12 1.97
N ARG A 256 13.41 -5.99 1.45
CA ARG A 256 14.86 -5.73 1.42
C ARG A 256 15.23 -4.54 0.52
N LEU A 257 14.59 -4.43 -0.66
CA LEU A 257 14.81 -3.31 -1.56
C LEU A 257 14.45 -1.99 -0.87
N TYR A 258 13.26 -1.90 -0.29
CA TYR A 258 12.77 -0.67 0.32
C TYR A 258 13.54 -0.30 1.59
N ALA A 259 13.93 -1.29 2.41
CA ALA A 259 14.79 -1.06 3.57
C ALA A 259 16.18 -0.53 3.16
N ALA A 260 16.78 -1.05 2.08
CA ALA A 260 18.05 -0.57 1.54
C ALA A 260 17.95 0.86 1.00
N LEU A 261 16.79 1.28 0.53
CA LEU A 261 16.50 2.66 0.12
C LEU A 261 16.23 3.60 1.30
N GLY A 262 16.00 3.08 2.51
CA GLY A 262 15.75 3.89 3.70
C GLY A 262 14.28 4.00 4.12
N TYR A 263 13.39 3.21 3.53
CA TYR A 263 12.01 3.09 4.02
C TYR A 263 11.98 2.42 5.38
N VAL A 264 11.12 2.94 6.25
CA VAL A 264 10.85 2.39 7.58
C VAL A 264 9.39 1.97 7.70
N THR A 265 9.12 0.96 8.52
CA THR A 265 7.76 0.53 8.80
C THR A 265 7.01 1.62 9.55
N HIS A 266 5.89 2.06 9.00
CA HIS A 266 4.93 2.94 9.68
C HIS A 266 3.98 2.10 10.55
N HIS A 267 3.21 1.21 9.92
CA HIS A 267 2.35 0.24 10.61
C HIS A 267 2.00 -0.92 9.67
N PRO A 268 1.70 -2.09 10.22
CA PRO A 268 1.05 -3.18 9.48
C PRO A 268 -0.47 -3.04 9.54
N TYR A 269 -1.14 -3.55 8.49
CA TYR A 269 -2.58 -3.77 8.48
C TYR A 269 -2.90 -5.17 7.95
N ASN A 270 -4.11 -5.62 8.18
CA ASN A 270 -4.59 -6.90 7.71
C ASN A 270 -5.94 -6.78 7.02
N TYR A 271 -6.27 -7.80 6.25
CA TYR A 271 -7.63 -8.03 5.78
C TYR A 271 -8.32 -9.09 6.62
N ARG A 272 -9.66 -8.99 6.69
CA ARG A 272 -10.52 -10.01 7.29
C ARG A 272 -11.72 -10.27 6.39
N GLU A 273 -12.16 -11.53 6.40
CA GLU A 273 -13.37 -11.99 5.71
C GLU A 273 -14.21 -12.85 6.66
N PRO A 274 -15.54 -12.99 6.46
CA PRO A 274 -16.35 -13.93 7.22
C PRO A 274 -15.78 -15.35 7.08
N SER A 275 -15.76 -16.10 8.18
CA SER A 275 -15.44 -17.53 8.13
C SER A 275 -16.55 -18.28 7.38
N ALA A 276 -16.15 -19.23 6.55
CA ALA A 276 -17.10 -20.08 5.79
C ALA A 276 -17.97 -20.94 6.71
#